data_4ba3006e019329abd63e572684b01de9
#
_entry.id   4ba3006e019329abd63e572684b01de9
#
_cell.length_a   1.000
_cell.length_b   1.000
_cell.length_c   1.000
_cell.angle_alpha   90.00
_cell.angle_beta   90.00
_cell.angle_gamma   90.00
#
_symmetry.space_group_name_H-M   'P 1'
#
loop_
_entity.id
_entity.type
_entity.pdbx_description
1 polymer ?
#
loop_
_entity_poly.entity_id
_entity_poly.type
_entity_poly.pdbx_seq_one_letter_code
_entity_poly.pdbx_strand_id
1 'polypeptide(L)'
;MKYYSTRTKHNVNISQAVLNGLADDGGLYMPEEIPQLSASFFENIENKSLPEIGYEVAKQFLGDSIPEDILRNMIDEVLNFDIPAVNIHNDIYSLELFHGPTLAFKDVGARFMARLMSYYANGKPMKVIAATSGDTGSAVAAGFYNVPGITVYILYPKGKVSPLQEKQLTTWGGNIKALEIEGTFDDCQALAKQLLADEELQQQYITSANSINIARLIPQSFYYFWAYAQLKKQNKKIVFSVPSGNFGNLTAGLMAFKMGLPVERFVAATNMNNVVPQYLETGTYEARPSLATISNAMDVGNPSNFERMKDLFHDDIVKFRNLISGYFFSDEETKATIQKVYQETGYLLDPHGAVAYLGLSQYLGEHPENLSGILLETAHPAKFIETVEASIAAQIEIPEKLSAFGKKEKTAVLFPVDFQKVKEFIKN
;
A
#
# COMPACT_ATOMS: atom_id res chain seq x y z
N MET A 1 19.36 0.94 -14.17
CA MET A 1 18.07 0.38 -14.62
C MET A 1 17.24 1.49 -15.25
N LYS A 2 16.49 1.19 -16.31
CA LYS A 2 15.55 2.10 -16.97
C LYS A 2 14.12 1.80 -16.54
N TYR A 3 13.29 2.82 -16.57
CA TYR A 3 11.86 2.77 -16.30
C TYR A 3 11.12 3.33 -17.52
N TYR A 4 9.91 2.86 -17.76
CA TYR A 4 9.08 3.34 -18.86
C TYR A 4 7.66 3.68 -18.38
N SER A 5 6.96 4.55 -19.14
CA SER A 5 5.54 4.77 -18.97
C SER A 5 4.73 3.58 -19.50
N THR A 6 3.74 3.12 -18.76
CA THR A 6 2.81 2.05 -19.18
C THR A 6 2.07 2.39 -20.48
N ARG A 7 1.95 3.68 -20.85
CA ARG A 7 1.22 4.14 -22.04
C ARG A 7 2.11 4.30 -23.26
N THR A 8 3.05 5.25 -23.26
CA THR A 8 3.88 5.56 -24.43
C THR A 8 5.18 4.76 -24.50
N LYS A 9 5.52 4.01 -23.44
CA LYS A 9 6.80 3.28 -23.33
C LYS A 9 8.03 4.21 -23.37
N HIS A 10 7.86 5.52 -23.12
CA HIS A 10 8.98 6.44 -23.01
C HIS A 10 9.83 6.09 -21.78
N ASN A 11 11.16 5.98 -22.01
CA ASN A 11 12.10 5.55 -20.98
C ASN A 11 12.67 6.74 -20.19
N VAL A 12 12.76 6.55 -18.88
CA VAL A 12 13.38 7.46 -17.93
C VAL A 12 14.32 6.69 -16.98
N ASN A 13 15.18 7.38 -16.24
CA ASN A 13 15.93 6.75 -15.16
C ASN A 13 15.08 6.68 -13.87
N ILE A 14 15.57 5.92 -12.89
CA ILE A 14 14.84 5.73 -11.61
C ILE A 14 14.64 7.05 -10.86
N SER A 15 15.63 7.94 -10.86
CA SER A 15 15.52 9.26 -10.20
C SER A 15 14.33 10.06 -10.79
N GLN A 16 14.21 10.10 -12.12
CA GLN A 16 13.07 10.75 -12.79
C GLN A 16 11.74 10.06 -12.46
N ALA A 17 11.69 8.72 -12.50
CA ALA A 17 10.47 7.98 -12.17
C ALA A 17 9.99 8.24 -10.74
N VAL A 18 10.92 8.35 -9.77
CA VAL A 18 10.62 8.64 -8.35
C VAL A 18 10.20 10.10 -8.17
N LEU A 19 10.94 11.05 -8.74
CA LEU A 19 10.68 12.49 -8.53
C LEU A 19 9.44 12.97 -9.27
N ASN A 20 9.17 12.47 -10.48
CA ASN A 20 7.96 12.82 -11.22
C ASN A 20 6.73 12.10 -10.68
N GLY A 21 6.88 10.83 -10.25
CA GLY A 21 5.81 10.00 -9.70
C GLY A 21 4.81 9.49 -10.74
N LEU A 22 4.44 10.32 -11.71
CA LEU A 22 3.57 10.03 -12.85
C LEU A 22 4.27 10.45 -14.13
N ALA A 23 4.08 9.72 -15.23
CA ALA A 23 4.61 10.10 -16.53
C ALA A 23 3.79 11.23 -17.15
N ASP A 24 4.40 12.01 -18.04
CA ASP A 24 3.76 13.19 -18.70
C ASP A 24 2.51 12.80 -19.51
N ASP A 25 2.46 11.56 -20.01
CA ASP A 25 1.32 10.99 -20.73
C ASP A 25 0.21 10.48 -19.78
N GLY A 26 0.39 10.64 -18.46
CA GLY A 26 -0.49 10.14 -17.42
C GLY A 26 -0.38 8.62 -17.17
N GLY A 27 0.58 7.93 -17.78
CA GLY A 27 0.91 6.53 -17.52
C GLY A 27 1.70 6.35 -16.23
N LEU A 28 1.76 5.12 -15.75
CA LEU A 28 2.51 4.76 -14.55
C LEU A 28 3.91 4.27 -14.92
N TYR A 29 4.90 4.60 -14.09
CA TYR A 29 6.24 4.07 -14.31
C TYR A 29 6.36 2.62 -13.90
N MET A 30 6.99 1.81 -14.77
CA MET A 30 7.37 0.41 -14.53
C MET A 30 8.85 0.21 -14.90
N PRO A 31 9.57 -0.70 -14.24
CA PRO A 31 10.92 -1.06 -14.65
C PRO A 31 10.89 -1.76 -16.01
N GLU A 32 11.86 -1.45 -16.87
CA GLU A 32 11.99 -2.06 -18.22
C GLU A 32 12.14 -3.58 -18.13
N GLU A 33 12.84 -4.04 -17.09
CA GLU A 33 12.99 -5.44 -16.74
C GLU A 33 12.76 -5.63 -15.25
N ILE A 34 12.21 -6.76 -14.87
CA ILE A 34 12.16 -7.21 -13.47
C ILE A 34 13.21 -8.30 -13.31
N PRO A 35 14.38 -7.99 -12.72
CA PRO A 35 15.47 -8.96 -12.61
C PRO A 35 15.06 -10.11 -11.68
N GLN A 36 15.43 -11.33 -12.04
CA GLN A 36 15.26 -12.48 -11.15
C GLN A 36 16.36 -12.51 -10.09
N LEU A 37 16.00 -12.86 -8.87
CA LEU A 37 16.94 -13.13 -7.80
C LEU A 37 17.60 -14.50 -8.02
N SER A 38 18.82 -14.65 -7.53
CA SER A 38 19.58 -15.88 -7.73
C SER A 38 18.99 -17.09 -6.98
N ALA A 39 19.23 -18.30 -7.45
CA ALA A 39 18.84 -19.51 -6.78
C ALA A 39 19.43 -19.57 -5.34
N SER A 40 20.68 -19.14 -5.16
CA SER A 40 21.34 -19.07 -3.87
C SER A 40 20.68 -18.11 -2.88
N PHE A 41 20.02 -17.04 -3.37
CA PHE A 41 19.21 -16.18 -2.52
C PHE A 41 18.04 -16.93 -1.91
N PHE A 42 17.31 -17.68 -2.73
CA PHE A 42 16.14 -18.46 -2.27
C PHE A 42 16.55 -19.66 -1.42
N GLU A 43 17.70 -20.30 -1.70
CA GLU A 43 18.21 -21.43 -0.88
C GLU A 43 18.49 -21.00 0.56
N ASN A 44 18.88 -19.75 0.79
CA ASN A 44 19.32 -19.24 2.09
C ASN A 44 18.40 -18.16 2.69
N ILE A 45 17.25 -17.89 2.09
CA ILE A 45 16.41 -16.75 2.44
C ILE A 45 15.92 -16.81 3.91
N GLU A 46 15.66 -18.00 4.45
CA GLU A 46 15.21 -18.20 5.84
C GLU A 46 16.27 -17.85 6.90
N ASN A 47 17.50 -17.62 6.50
CA ASN A 47 18.61 -17.23 7.38
C ASN A 47 18.91 -15.71 7.27
N LYS A 48 18.19 -14.98 6.42
CA LYS A 48 18.33 -13.55 6.23
C LYS A 48 17.35 -12.77 7.09
N SER A 49 17.77 -11.63 7.58
CA SER A 49 16.89 -10.65 8.22
C SER A 49 16.00 -9.92 7.19
N LEU A 50 14.93 -9.30 7.67
CA LEU A 50 14.06 -8.47 6.82
C LEU A 50 14.83 -7.32 6.12
N PRO A 51 15.74 -6.56 6.78
CA PRO A 51 16.56 -5.56 6.10
C PRO A 51 17.48 -6.16 5.03
N GLU A 52 18.13 -7.31 5.27
CA GLU A 52 18.97 -7.97 4.26
C GLU A 52 18.16 -8.37 3.02
N ILE A 53 16.96 -8.91 3.21
CA ILE A 53 16.03 -9.21 2.11
C ILE A 53 15.62 -7.92 1.38
N GLY A 54 15.24 -6.89 2.14
CA GLY A 54 14.86 -5.59 1.59
C GLY A 54 15.97 -4.97 0.73
N TYR A 55 17.22 -5.04 1.19
CA TYR A 55 18.38 -4.55 0.43
C TYR A 55 18.57 -5.32 -0.88
N GLU A 56 18.59 -6.66 -0.84
CA GLU A 56 18.79 -7.48 -2.04
C GLU A 56 17.70 -7.23 -3.10
N VAL A 57 16.45 -7.05 -2.66
CA VAL A 57 15.33 -6.74 -3.54
C VAL A 57 15.42 -5.31 -4.07
N ALA A 58 15.65 -4.32 -3.20
CA ALA A 58 15.73 -2.90 -3.59
C ALA A 58 16.86 -2.66 -4.61
N LYS A 59 18.01 -3.28 -4.42
CA LYS A 59 19.17 -3.18 -5.32
C LYS A 59 18.82 -3.57 -6.75
N GLN A 60 17.95 -4.57 -6.95
CA GLN A 60 17.53 -4.99 -8.30
C GLN A 60 16.78 -3.88 -9.04
N PHE A 61 16.00 -3.08 -8.33
CA PHE A 61 15.21 -1.99 -8.91
C PHE A 61 15.98 -0.67 -9.02
N LEU A 62 16.91 -0.41 -8.10
CA LEU A 62 17.65 0.86 -8.05
C LEU A 62 18.95 0.79 -8.86
N GLY A 63 19.51 -0.40 -9.06
CA GLY A 63 20.81 -0.59 -9.71
C GLY A 63 21.92 0.16 -8.97
N ASP A 64 22.84 0.74 -9.72
CA ASP A 64 23.98 1.49 -9.19
C ASP A 64 23.66 2.99 -8.96
N SER A 65 22.36 3.37 -8.94
CA SER A 65 21.94 4.77 -8.76
C SER A 65 22.13 5.29 -7.33
N ILE A 66 22.32 4.39 -6.37
CA ILE A 66 22.55 4.69 -4.96
C ILE A 66 23.74 3.84 -4.47
N PRO A 67 24.77 4.43 -3.82
CA PRO A 67 25.84 3.67 -3.18
C PRO A 67 25.31 2.63 -2.19
N GLU A 68 26.02 1.51 -2.07
CA GLU A 68 25.59 0.38 -1.25
C GLU A 68 25.37 0.73 0.21
N ASP A 69 26.29 1.46 0.81
CA ASP A 69 26.22 1.89 2.21
C ASP A 69 25.02 2.80 2.46
N ILE A 70 24.72 3.71 1.54
CA ILE A 70 23.55 4.60 1.63
C ILE A 70 22.25 3.79 1.50
N LEU A 71 22.18 2.86 0.54
CA LEU A 71 21.00 2.03 0.37
C LEU A 71 20.73 1.14 1.58
N ARG A 72 21.80 0.53 2.17
CA ARG A 72 21.66 -0.28 3.39
C ARG A 72 21.11 0.56 4.54
N ASN A 73 21.68 1.74 4.79
CA ASN A 73 21.18 2.64 5.83
C ASN A 73 19.71 3.03 5.61
N MET A 74 19.30 3.32 4.35
CA MET A 74 17.90 3.60 4.04
C MET A 74 16.99 2.42 4.38
N ILE A 75 17.39 1.20 4.02
CA ILE A 75 16.62 -0.02 4.30
C ILE A 75 16.51 -0.27 5.80
N ASP A 76 17.61 -0.16 6.54
CA ASP A 76 17.63 -0.33 8.00
C ASP A 76 16.72 0.69 8.70
N GLU A 77 16.73 1.93 8.27
CA GLU A 77 15.79 2.93 8.77
C GLU A 77 14.32 2.59 8.47
N VAL A 78 14.04 2.10 7.26
CA VAL A 78 12.67 1.83 6.79
C VAL A 78 12.08 0.59 7.47
N LEU A 79 12.88 -0.47 7.63
CA LEU A 79 12.46 -1.79 8.11
C LEU A 79 12.91 -2.05 9.56
N ASN A 80 12.83 -1.04 10.42
CA ASN A 80 13.24 -1.11 11.82
C ASN A 80 12.11 -1.54 12.78
N PHE A 81 11.14 -2.31 12.31
CA PHE A 81 10.05 -2.90 13.08
C PHE A 81 9.71 -4.30 12.55
N ASP A 82 9.14 -5.13 13.40
CA ASP A 82 8.82 -6.50 13.06
C ASP A 82 7.64 -6.60 12.07
N ILE A 83 7.68 -7.64 11.26
CA ILE A 83 6.60 -8.06 10.36
C ILE A 83 6.42 -9.58 10.53
N PRO A 84 5.80 -10.04 11.62
CA PRO A 84 5.67 -11.45 11.89
C PRO A 84 4.59 -12.12 11.03
N ALA A 85 4.82 -13.38 10.66
CA ALA A 85 3.80 -14.27 10.15
C ALA A 85 3.21 -15.06 11.33
N VAL A 86 2.06 -14.63 11.83
CA VAL A 86 1.37 -15.20 12.98
C VAL A 86 0.41 -16.30 12.53
N ASN A 87 0.54 -17.51 13.09
CA ASN A 87 -0.42 -18.57 12.80
C ASN A 87 -1.77 -18.28 13.47
N ILE A 88 -2.83 -18.16 12.69
CA ILE A 88 -4.19 -17.99 13.20
C ILE A 88 -4.78 -19.35 13.59
N HIS A 89 -4.81 -20.28 12.67
CA HIS A 89 -5.18 -21.67 12.88
C HIS A 89 -4.79 -22.53 11.68
N ASN A 90 -4.55 -23.81 11.88
CA ASN A 90 -4.14 -24.74 10.82
C ASN A 90 -2.97 -24.17 10.00
N ASP A 91 -3.17 -24.06 8.68
CA ASP A 91 -2.20 -23.55 7.71
C ASP A 91 -2.52 -22.09 7.26
N ILE A 92 -3.29 -21.33 8.04
CA ILE A 92 -3.62 -19.93 7.79
C ILE A 92 -2.78 -19.04 8.70
N TYR A 93 -2.02 -18.14 8.06
CA TYR A 93 -1.12 -17.20 8.71
C TYR A 93 -1.54 -15.77 8.38
N SER A 94 -1.44 -14.89 9.37
CA SER A 94 -1.51 -13.45 9.20
C SER A 94 -0.10 -12.88 9.10
N LEU A 95 0.20 -12.18 8.01
CA LEU A 95 1.39 -11.35 7.93
C LEU A 95 1.04 -9.97 8.49
N GLU A 96 1.46 -9.70 9.72
CA GLU A 96 1.12 -8.46 10.43
C GLU A 96 1.99 -7.30 9.96
N LEU A 97 1.46 -6.49 9.05
CA LEU A 97 2.15 -5.35 8.43
C LEU A 97 1.96 -4.04 9.21
N PHE A 98 1.42 -4.09 10.42
CA PHE A 98 0.95 -2.94 11.16
C PHE A 98 1.80 -2.58 12.40
N HIS A 99 3.03 -3.06 12.52
CA HIS A 99 3.89 -2.72 13.66
C HIS A 99 4.72 -1.46 13.47
N GLY A 100 4.62 -0.82 12.30
CA GLY A 100 5.28 0.44 12.00
C GLY A 100 4.74 1.66 12.79
N PRO A 101 5.25 2.87 12.51
CA PRO A 101 4.91 4.07 13.27
C PRO A 101 3.43 4.47 13.24
N THR A 102 2.72 4.19 12.13
CA THR A 102 1.31 4.57 11.97
C THR A 102 0.35 3.38 12.05
N LEU A 103 0.88 2.21 12.38
CA LEU A 103 0.12 0.97 12.50
C LEU A 103 -0.62 0.60 11.20
N ALA A 104 0.06 0.77 10.05
CA ALA A 104 -0.43 0.36 8.74
C ALA A 104 0.72 -0.10 7.83
N PHE A 105 0.45 -1.04 6.92
CA PHE A 105 1.43 -1.57 5.95
C PHE A 105 2.08 -0.47 5.09
N LYS A 106 1.38 0.65 4.95
CA LYS A 106 1.80 1.79 4.15
C LYS A 106 3.05 2.49 4.71
N ASP A 107 3.41 2.23 5.97
CA ASP A 107 4.64 2.75 6.59
C ASP A 107 5.88 2.36 5.82
N VAL A 108 6.00 1.10 5.39
CA VAL A 108 7.14 0.61 4.60
C VAL A 108 7.30 1.44 3.32
N GLY A 109 6.21 1.57 2.54
CA GLY A 109 6.23 2.29 1.28
C GLY A 109 6.48 3.79 1.43
N ALA A 110 5.86 4.44 2.42
CA ALA A 110 5.97 5.87 2.62
C ALA A 110 7.37 6.28 3.13
N ARG A 111 7.92 5.52 4.06
CA ARG A 111 9.27 5.77 4.61
C ARG A 111 10.35 5.56 3.55
N PHE A 112 10.26 4.48 2.77
CA PHE A 112 11.20 4.23 1.67
C PHE A 112 11.15 5.34 0.61
N MET A 113 9.95 5.71 0.18
CA MET A 113 9.77 6.81 -0.76
C MET A 113 10.37 8.12 -0.26
N ALA A 114 10.15 8.45 1.02
CA ALA A 114 10.67 9.69 1.61
C ALA A 114 12.21 9.73 1.56
N ARG A 115 12.90 8.61 1.83
CA ARG A 115 14.37 8.51 1.74
C ARG A 115 14.86 8.60 0.31
N LEU A 116 14.21 7.90 -0.63
CA LEU A 116 14.55 7.97 -2.05
C LEU A 116 14.37 9.38 -2.60
N MET A 117 13.25 10.04 -2.29
CA MET A 117 13.01 11.41 -2.74
C MET A 117 14.04 12.39 -2.18
N SER A 118 14.35 12.30 -0.89
CA SER A 118 15.36 13.13 -0.26
C SER A 118 16.72 12.96 -0.93
N TYR A 119 17.10 11.72 -1.21
CA TYR A 119 18.37 11.42 -1.89
C TYR A 119 18.42 11.98 -3.32
N TYR A 120 17.40 11.69 -4.13
CA TYR A 120 17.38 12.12 -5.54
C TYR A 120 17.10 13.61 -5.72
N ALA A 121 16.37 14.25 -4.80
CA ALA A 121 16.15 15.69 -4.83
C ALA A 121 17.46 16.46 -4.60
N ASN A 122 18.42 15.86 -3.90
CA ASN A 122 19.75 16.45 -3.65
C ASN A 122 19.69 17.91 -3.16
N GLY A 123 18.85 18.15 -2.14
CA GLY A 123 18.67 19.48 -1.54
C GLY A 123 17.73 20.44 -2.28
N LYS A 124 17.21 20.06 -3.46
CA LYS A 124 16.19 20.87 -4.15
C LYS A 124 14.87 20.82 -3.39
N PRO A 125 14.17 21.95 -3.23
CA PRO A 125 12.86 21.95 -2.60
C PRO A 125 11.84 21.20 -3.44
N MET A 126 10.99 20.39 -2.79
CA MET A 126 9.94 19.63 -3.43
C MET A 126 8.59 19.76 -2.69
N LYS A 127 7.51 19.69 -3.44
CA LYS A 127 6.15 19.65 -2.93
C LYS A 127 5.53 18.28 -3.22
N VAL A 128 5.06 17.61 -2.16
CA VAL A 128 4.50 16.27 -2.26
C VAL A 128 3.01 16.32 -1.95
N ILE A 129 2.18 15.84 -2.87
CA ILE A 129 0.72 15.79 -2.70
C ILE A 129 0.29 14.36 -2.36
N ALA A 130 -0.60 14.23 -1.37
CA ALA A 130 -1.25 12.97 -1.05
C ALA A 130 -2.75 13.18 -0.85
N ALA A 131 -3.59 12.56 -1.66
CA ALA A 131 -5.02 12.41 -1.38
C ALA A 131 -5.23 11.12 -0.59
N THR A 132 -6.02 11.18 0.49
CA THR A 132 -6.15 10.04 1.42
C THR A 132 -7.56 9.91 2.01
N SER A 133 -7.95 8.66 2.27
CA SER A 133 -9.10 8.30 3.11
C SER A 133 -8.69 7.87 4.54
N GLY A 134 -7.39 8.04 4.93
CA GLY A 134 -6.87 7.70 6.25
C GLY A 134 -5.42 7.22 6.24
N ASP A 135 -5.19 5.92 6.15
CA ASP A 135 -3.88 5.27 6.33
C ASP A 135 -2.76 5.76 5.41
N THR A 136 -3.08 6.07 4.15
CA THR A 136 -2.07 6.60 3.22
C THR A 136 -1.51 7.92 3.71
N GLY A 137 -2.38 8.85 4.12
CA GLY A 137 -1.97 10.14 4.62
C GLY A 137 -1.20 10.02 5.94
N SER A 138 -1.64 9.15 6.86
CA SER A 138 -0.94 8.90 8.12
C SER A 138 0.49 8.42 7.89
N ALA A 139 0.67 7.42 7.01
CA ALA A 139 1.99 6.87 6.68
C ALA A 139 2.87 7.90 5.94
N VAL A 140 2.29 8.69 5.02
CA VAL A 140 3.00 9.76 4.32
C VAL A 140 3.41 10.85 5.31
N ALA A 141 2.53 11.30 6.20
CA ALA A 141 2.87 12.28 7.24
C ALA A 141 4.05 11.80 8.09
N ALA A 142 3.97 10.57 8.62
CA ALA A 142 5.04 10.00 9.45
C ALA A 142 6.35 9.79 8.68
N GLY A 143 6.27 9.28 7.45
CA GLY A 143 7.46 8.97 6.64
C GLY A 143 8.23 10.20 6.17
N PHE A 144 7.52 11.31 5.93
CA PHE A 144 8.10 12.56 5.43
C PHE A 144 8.31 13.62 6.50
N TYR A 145 7.89 13.37 7.75
CA TYR A 145 8.07 14.34 8.83
C TYR A 145 9.54 14.70 9.03
N ASN A 146 9.83 16.00 9.05
CA ASN A 146 11.16 16.56 9.15
C ASN A 146 12.16 16.13 8.05
N VAL A 147 11.69 15.65 6.90
CA VAL A 147 12.57 15.42 5.75
C VAL A 147 12.96 16.77 5.13
N PRO A 148 14.25 17.11 5.10
CA PRO A 148 14.70 18.43 4.64
C PRO A 148 14.33 18.71 3.19
N GLY A 149 13.88 19.92 2.88
CA GLY A 149 13.57 20.37 1.53
C GLY A 149 12.24 19.84 0.96
N ILE A 150 11.52 18.98 1.69
CA ILE A 150 10.24 18.42 1.22
C ILE A 150 9.09 18.97 2.06
N THR A 151 8.10 19.59 1.41
CA THR A 151 6.83 19.98 2.03
C THR A 151 5.73 19.04 1.53
N VAL A 152 4.94 18.50 2.45
CA VAL A 152 3.86 17.55 2.14
C VAL A 152 2.51 18.20 2.36
N TYR A 153 1.63 18.07 1.38
CA TYR A 153 0.25 18.52 1.44
C TYR A 153 -0.68 17.31 1.38
N ILE A 154 -1.42 17.07 2.47
CA ILE A 154 -2.31 15.93 2.61
C ILE A 154 -3.76 16.41 2.48
N LEU A 155 -4.43 16.03 1.39
CA LEU A 155 -5.83 16.34 1.13
C LEU A 155 -6.69 15.19 1.67
N TYR A 156 -7.63 15.47 2.55
CA TYR A 156 -8.54 14.47 3.10
C TYR A 156 -9.97 15.02 3.24
N PRO A 157 -11.01 14.16 3.09
CA PRO A 157 -12.39 14.61 3.12
C PRO A 157 -12.86 14.85 4.56
N LYS A 158 -13.47 16.01 4.81
CA LYS A 158 -14.01 16.43 6.12
C LYS A 158 -15.02 15.44 6.67
N GLY A 159 -14.77 14.95 7.90
CA GLY A 159 -15.67 14.05 8.59
C GLY A 159 -15.86 12.67 7.97
N LYS A 160 -14.97 12.25 7.05
CA LYS A 160 -15.00 10.94 6.39
C LYS A 160 -13.80 10.03 6.73
N VAL A 161 -12.97 10.47 7.65
CA VAL A 161 -11.83 9.73 8.20
C VAL A 161 -12.10 9.46 9.67
N SER A 162 -11.72 8.29 10.19
CA SER A 162 -11.95 7.98 11.61
C SER A 162 -11.21 8.98 12.52
N PRO A 163 -11.71 9.28 13.73
CA PRO A 163 -11.10 10.30 14.60
C PRO A 163 -9.63 10.05 14.90
N LEU A 164 -9.23 8.78 15.09
CA LEU A 164 -7.84 8.41 15.34
C LEU A 164 -6.97 8.58 14.10
N GLN A 165 -7.46 8.17 12.92
CA GLN A 165 -6.74 8.39 11.66
C GLN A 165 -6.60 9.89 11.36
N GLU A 166 -7.66 10.69 11.59
CA GLU A 166 -7.59 12.15 11.41
C GLU A 166 -6.48 12.76 12.28
N LYS A 167 -6.36 12.35 13.55
CA LYS A 167 -5.25 12.78 14.41
C LYS A 167 -3.87 12.37 13.86
N GLN A 168 -3.75 11.18 13.30
CA GLN A 168 -2.51 10.76 12.64
C GLN A 168 -2.16 11.57 11.38
N LEU A 169 -3.13 12.23 10.73
CA LEU A 169 -2.89 13.11 9.59
C LEU A 169 -2.51 14.52 10.01
N THR A 170 -3.14 15.04 11.05
CA THR A 170 -3.26 16.48 11.30
C THR A 170 -2.40 17.01 12.44
N THR A 171 -1.68 16.16 13.17
CA THR A 171 -0.98 16.57 14.40
C THR A 171 0.54 16.69 14.27
N TRP A 172 1.08 16.58 13.07
CA TRP A 172 2.53 16.62 12.83
C TRP A 172 3.09 18.04 12.80
N GLY A 173 2.44 18.97 12.10
CA GLY A 173 2.97 20.32 11.88
C GLY A 173 4.25 20.34 11.02
N GLY A 174 5.05 21.38 11.18
CA GLY A 174 6.32 21.51 10.45
C GLY A 174 6.11 21.51 8.93
N ASN A 175 6.80 20.59 8.25
CA ASN A 175 6.72 20.41 6.80
C ASN A 175 5.49 19.61 6.34
N ILE A 176 4.63 19.14 7.26
CA ILE A 176 3.37 18.43 6.94
C ILE A 176 2.20 19.40 7.05
N LYS A 177 1.47 19.58 5.94
CA LYS A 177 0.32 20.47 5.84
C LYS A 177 -0.94 19.64 5.55
N ALA A 178 -1.85 19.57 6.49
CA ALA A 178 -3.13 18.87 6.33
C ALA A 178 -4.19 19.84 5.78
N LEU A 179 -4.83 19.46 4.67
CA LEU A 179 -5.89 20.20 4.00
C LEU A 179 -7.20 19.41 4.12
N GLU A 180 -8.09 19.91 4.94
CA GLU A 180 -9.42 19.36 5.13
C GLU A 180 -10.36 19.87 4.02
N ILE A 181 -10.84 18.97 3.18
CA ILE A 181 -11.66 19.33 2.01
C ILE A 181 -13.16 19.12 2.33
N GLU A 182 -13.99 20.13 2.09
CA GLU A 182 -15.45 20.03 2.21
C GLU A 182 -16.06 19.26 1.04
N GLY A 183 -15.68 18.00 0.89
CA GLY A 183 -16.04 17.12 -0.21
C GLY A 183 -15.88 15.65 0.11
N THR A 184 -15.79 14.84 -0.93
CA THR A 184 -15.57 13.39 -0.87
C THR A 184 -14.09 13.05 -1.07
N PHE A 185 -13.75 11.76 -0.91
CA PHE A 185 -12.41 11.28 -1.26
C PHE A 185 -12.12 11.40 -2.77
N ASP A 186 -13.13 11.21 -3.62
CA ASP A 186 -13.00 11.39 -5.06
C ASP A 186 -12.72 12.85 -5.41
N ASP A 187 -13.30 13.82 -4.67
CA ASP A 187 -12.98 15.25 -4.83
C ASP A 187 -11.51 15.53 -4.43
N CYS A 188 -11.02 14.95 -3.34
CA CYS A 188 -9.62 15.06 -2.95
C CYS A 188 -8.67 14.50 -4.02
N GLN A 189 -9.02 13.36 -4.62
CA GLN A 189 -8.24 12.76 -5.71
C GLN A 189 -8.28 13.63 -6.97
N ALA A 190 -9.44 14.17 -7.31
CA ALA A 190 -9.59 15.07 -8.48
C ALA A 190 -8.76 16.35 -8.32
N LEU A 191 -8.80 16.98 -7.14
CA LEU A 191 -7.97 18.13 -6.80
C LEU A 191 -6.47 17.77 -6.87
N ALA A 192 -6.06 16.64 -6.30
CA ALA A 192 -4.67 16.20 -6.36
C ALA A 192 -4.19 16.00 -7.80
N LYS A 193 -5.01 15.39 -8.67
CA LYS A 193 -4.69 15.23 -10.10
C LYS A 193 -4.56 16.56 -10.83
N GLN A 194 -5.45 17.51 -10.55
CA GLN A 194 -5.39 18.86 -11.14
C GLN A 194 -4.12 19.60 -10.70
N LEU A 195 -3.76 19.51 -9.41
CA LEU A 195 -2.53 20.13 -8.86
C LEU A 195 -1.26 19.53 -9.50
N LEU A 196 -1.22 18.20 -9.69
CA LEU A 196 -0.10 17.53 -10.33
C LEU A 196 0.04 17.86 -11.84
N ALA A 197 -1.07 18.17 -12.51
CA ALA A 197 -1.10 18.53 -13.92
C ALA A 197 -0.87 20.03 -14.18
N ASP A 198 -0.83 20.86 -13.12
CA ASP A 198 -0.69 22.30 -13.26
C ASP A 198 0.76 22.70 -13.61
N GLU A 199 0.95 23.36 -14.77
CA GLU A 199 2.28 23.71 -15.29
C GLU A 199 3.09 24.61 -14.35
N GLU A 200 2.42 25.53 -13.62
CA GLU A 200 3.10 26.43 -12.69
C GLU A 200 3.61 25.69 -11.44
N LEU A 201 2.83 24.73 -10.93
CA LEU A 201 3.24 23.89 -9.81
C LEU A 201 4.31 22.86 -10.23
N GLN A 202 4.27 22.36 -11.46
CA GLN A 202 5.31 21.48 -11.99
C GLN A 202 6.69 22.14 -12.00
N GLN A 203 6.76 23.44 -12.29
CA GLN A 203 8.01 24.22 -12.17
C GLN A 203 8.54 24.31 -10.73
N GLN A 204 7.70 24.01 -9.74
CA GLN A 204 8.05 23.96 -8.32
C GLN A 204 8.32 22.52 -7.81
N TYR A 205 8.61 21.59 -8.70
CA TYR A 205 8.90 20.18 -8.37
C TYR A 205 7.80 19.52 -7.53
N ILE A 206 6.54 19.60 -8.02
CA ILE A 206 5.42 18.92 -7.40
C ILE A 206 5.36 17.43 -7.82
N THR A 207 5.02 16.56 -6.88
CA THR A 207 4.87 15.12 -7.13
C THR A 207 3.83 14.48 -6.22
N SER A 208 3.46 13.22 -6.50
CA SER A 208 2.50 12.46 -5.72
C SER A 208 3.16 11.46 -4.77
N ALA A 209 2.64 11.37 -3.54
CA ALA A 209 2.97 10.29 -2.61
C ALA A 209 1.95 9.14 -2.61
N ASN A 210 0.97 9.11 -3.49
CA ASN A 210 0.04 7.99 -3.63
C ASN A 210 0.71 6.76 -4.28
N SER A 211 0.01 5.63 -4.32
CA SER A 211 0.51 4.34 -4.85
C SER A 211 0.80 4.34 -6.37
N ILE A 212 0.47 5.42 -7.07
CA ILE A 212 0.89 5.64 -8.46
C ILE A 212 2.40 5.84 -8.58
N ASN A 213 3.07 6.35 -7.56
CA ASN A 213 4.52 6.50 -7.57
C ASN A 213 5.22 5.14 -7.36
N ILE A 214 6.14 4.81 -8.24
CA ILE A 214 6.90 3.54 -8.20
C ILE A 214 7.70 3.37 -6.89
N ALA A 215 8.16 4.45 -6.26
CA ALA A 215 8.85 4.42 -4.98
C ALA A 215 7.96 3.90 -3.82
N ARG A 216 6.62 3.97 -3.97
CA ARG A 216 5.67 3.37 -3.04
C ARG A 216 5.45 1.89 -3.31
N LEU A 217 5.64 1.46 -4.55
CA LEU A 217 5.36 0.10 -4.99
C LEU A 217 6.53 -0.85 -4.68
N ILE A 218 7.75 -0.49 -5.07
CA ILE A 218 8.95 -1.33 -4.90
C ILE A 218 9.07 -1.93 -3.48
N PRO A 219 9.02 -1.14 -2.38
CA PRO A 219 9.25 -1.67 -1.04
C PRO A 219 8.14 -2.60 -0.54
N GLN A 220 6.97 -2.57 -1.16
CA GLN A 220 5.90 -3.49 -0.84
C GLN A 220 6.20 -4.92 -1.31
N SER A 221 7.16 -5.13 -2.21
CA SER A 221 7.60 -6.47 -2.56
C SER A 221 8.41 -7.15 -1.44
N PHE A 222 9.07 -6.39 -0.56
CA PHE A 222 9.96 -6.91 0.47
C PHE A 222 9.26 -7.86 1.43
N TYR A 223 8.07 -7.52 1.88
CA TYR A 223 7.35 -8.32 2.86
C TYR A 223 6.79 -9.64 2.29
N TYR A 224 6.63 -9.78 0.97
CA TYR A 224 6.30 -11.08 0.37
C TYR A 224 7.48 -12.05 0.45
N PHE A 225 8.69 -11.60 0.16
CA PHE A 225 9.91 -12.40 0.34
C PHE A 225 10.12 -12.74 1.82
N TRP A 226 9.85 -11.78 2.71
CA TRP A 226 9.95 -11.99 4.15
C TRP A 226 8.94 -13.01 4.68
N ALA A 227 7.71 -12.96 4.21
CA ALA A 227 6.69 -13.95 4.54
C ALA A 227 7.11 -15.35 4.07
N TYR A 228 7.62 -15.45 2.85
CA TYR A 228 8.16 -16.71 2.34
C TYR A 228 9.33 -17.22 3.19
N ALA A 229 10.25 -16.35 3.57
CA ALA A 229 11.40 -16.71 4.41
C ALA A 229 10.96 -17.34 5.75
N GLN A 230 9.95 -16.76 6.40
CA GLN A 230 9.41 -17.26 7.66
C GLN A 230 8.75 -18.63 7.54
N LEU A 231 8.11 -18.94 6.41
CA LEU A 231 7.33 -20.18 6.23
C LEU A 231 8.03 -21.25 5.39
N LYS A 232 9.16 -20.96 4.77
CA LYS A 232 9.89 -21.85 3.85
C LYS A 232 10.12 -23.24 4.42
N LYS A 233 10.47 -23.34 5.73
CA LYS A 233 10.76 -24.62 6.41
C LYS A 233 9.55 -25.55 6.52
N GLN A 234 8.34 -25.06 6.30
CA GLN A 234 7.13 -25.87 6.28
C GLN A 234 7.02 -26.75 5.03
N ASN A 235 7.78 -26.41 3.97
CA ASN A 235 7.81 -27.14 2.70
C ASN A 235 6.42 -27.31 2.06
N LYS A 236 5.60 -26.26 2.13
CA LYS A 236 4.28 -26.13 1.53
C LYS A 236 4.28 -25.08 0.43
N LYS A 237 3.38 -25.22 -0.53
CA LYS A 237 3.13 -24.17 -1.53
C LYS A 237 2.42 -23.01 -0.86
N ILE A 238 2.78 -21.78 -1.20
CA ILE A 238 2.27 -20.58 -0.55
C ILE A 238 1.21 -19.89 -1.41
N VAL A 239 0.09 -19.57 -0.77
CA VAL A 239 -0.99 -18.74 -1.32
C VAL A 239 -1.03 -17.44 -0.54
N PHE A 240 -0.94 -16.29 -1.24
CA PHE A 240 -1.10 -14.97 -0.63
C PHE A 240 -2.51 -14.43 -0.86
N SER A 241 -3.24 -14.11 0.20
CA SER A 241 -4.48 -13.36 0.11
C SER A 241 -4.25 -11.90 0.45
N VAL A 242 -4.61 -11.04 -0.50
CA VAL A 242 -4.25 -9.62 -0.49
C VAL A 242 -5.53 -8.78 -0.48
N PRO A 243 -5.82 -8.06 0.63
CA PRO A 243 -6.93 -7.12 0.67
C PRO A 243 -6.62 -5.96 -0.27
N SER A 244 -7.41 -5.80 -1.31
CA SER A 244 -7.06 -5.00 -2.47
C SER A 244 -8.10 -3.90 -2.74
N GLY A 245 -7.65 -2.63 -2.68
CA GLY A 245 -8.41 -1.48 -3.17
C GLY A 245 -7.76 -0.92 -4.43
N ASN A 246 -6.67 -0.15 -4.30
CA ASN A 246 -5.93 0.38 -5.45
C ASN A 246 -4.90 -0.60 -6.04
N PHE A 247 -4.86 -1.83 -5.56
CA PHE A 247 -4.04 -2.94 -6.05
C PHE A 247 -2.51 -2.72 -6.04
N GLY A 248 -2.01 -1.72 -5.32
CA GLY A 248 -0.57 -1.49 -5.20
C GLY A 248 0.16 -2.64 -4.50
N ASN A 249 -0.40 -3.12 -3.39
CA ASN A 249 0.13 -4.25 -2.62
C ASN A 249 0.16 -5.55 -3.45
N LEU A 250 -0.92 -5.89 -4.15
CA LEU A 250 -0.94 -7.07 -5.01
C LEU A 250 0.03 -6.92 -6.20
N THR A 251 0.10 -5.75 -6.83
CA THR A 251 1.07 -5.49 -7.91
C THR A 251 2.51 -5.72 -7.43
N ALA A 252 2.84 -5.30 -6.22
CA ALA A 252 4.16 -5.56 -5.62
C ALA A 252 4.41 -7.06 -5.41
N GLY A 253 3.40 -7.83 -5.00
CA GLY A 253 3.46 -9.29 -4.93
C GLY A 253 3.70 -9.94 -6.29
N LEU A 254 3.03 -9.44 -7.34
CA LEU A 254 3.24 -9.90 -8.71
C LEU A 254 4.65 -9.57 -9.22
N MET A 255 5.21 -8.42 -8.84
CA MET A 255 6.61 -8.10 -9.12
C MET A 255 7.56 -9.06 -8.40
N ALA A 256 7.30 -9.38 -7.13
CA ALA A 256 8.07 -10.37 -6.39
C ALA A 256 8.00 -11.78 -7.04
N PHE A 257 6.83 -12.18 -7.53
CA PHE A 257 6.69 -13.41 -8.31
C PHE A 257 7.55 -13.38 -9.58
N LYS A 258 7.55 -12.27 -10.32
CA LYS A 258 8.41 -12.10 -11.51
C LYS A 258 9.90 -12.14 -11.17
N MET A 259 10.29 -11.76 -9.94
CA MET A 259 11.66 -11.89 -9.42
C MET A 259 12.02 -13.32 -9.00
N GLY A 260 11.11 -14.27 -9.13
CA GLY A 260 11.32 -15.69 -8.83
C GLY A 260 10.77 -16.14 -7.48
N LEU A 261 10.01 -15.30 -6.74
CA LEU A 261 9.37 -15.72 -5.48
C LEU A 261 8.43 -16.92 -5.74
N PRO A 262 8.62 -18.06 -5.06
CA PRO A 262 7.75 -19.22 -5.22
C PRO A 262 6.36 -18.98 -4.63
N VAL A 263 5.39 -18.68 -5.48
CA VAL A 263 3.99 -18.46 -5.11
C VAL A 263 3.11 -19.37 -5.96
N GLU A 264 2.21 -20.10 -5.32
CA GLU A 264 1.22 -20.93 -6.00
C GLU A 264 0.06 -20.08 -6.55
N ARG A 265 -0.44 -19.13 -5.73
CA ARG A 265 -1.59 -18.32 -6.08
C ARG A 265 -1.59 -16.99 -5.31
N PHE A 266 -2.09 -15.96 -5.96
CA PHE A 266 -2.56 -14.75 -5.28
C PHE A 266 -4.09 -14.73 -5.25
N VAL A 267 -4.65 -14.39 -4.11
CA VAL A 267 -6.07 -14.13 -3.92
C VAL A 267 -6.26 -12.61 -3.85
N ALA A 268 -6.91 -12.05 -4.85
CA ALA A 268 -7.35 -10.67 -4.88
C ALA A 268 -8.69 -10.57 -4.11
N ALA A 269 -8.61 -10.28 -2.82
CA ALA A 269 -9.78 -10.15 -1.96
C ALA A 269 -10.24 -8.69 -1.92
N THR A 270 -11.51 -8.42 -2.26
CA THR A 270 -12.10 -7.08 -2.24
C THR A 270 -13.37 -7.04 -1.41
N ASN A 271 -13.78 -5.84 -1.00
CA ASN A 271 -15.14 -5.59 -0.58
C ASN A 271 -16.06 -5.51 -1.82
N MET A 272 -17.25 -4.92 -1.67
CA MET A 272 -18.22 -4.78 -2.77
C MET A 272 -17.71 -3.92 -3.95
N ASN A 273 -16.55 -3.26 -3.82
CA ASN A 273 -15.84 -2.62 -4.92
C ASN A 273 -15.03 -3.65 -5.73
N ASN A 274 -15.72 -4.56 -6.38
CA ASN A 274 -15.23 -5.81 -6.93
C ASN A 274 -14.84 -5.76 -8.43
N VAL A 275 -14.39 -4.60 -8.92
CA VAL A 275 -14.09 -4.39 -10.35
C VAL A 275 -13.08 -5.40 -10.90
N VAL A 276 -12.01 -5.69 -10.14
CA VAL A 276 -10.98 -6.64 -10.58
C VAL A 276 -11.43 -8.10 -10.43
N PRO A 277 -12.05 -8.57 -9.34
CA PRO A 277 -12.70 -9.89 -9.31
C PRO A 277 -13.64 -10.13 -10.49
N GLN A 278 -14.49 -9.16 -10.84
CA GLN A 278 -15.38 -9.28 -12.01
C GLN A 278 -14.61 -9.32 -13.33
N TYR A 279 -13.54 -8.53 -13.49
CA TYR A 279 -12.67 -8.66 -14.67
C TYR A 279 -12.06 -10.06 -14.76
N LEU A 280 -11.61 -10.63 -13.67
CA LEU A 280 -11.09 -12.00 -13.65
C LEU A 280 -12.16 -13.03 -14.07
N GLU A 281 -13.42 -12.82 -13.73
CA GLU A 281 -14.52 -13.68 -14.10
C GLU A 281 -14.95 -13.50 -15.57
N THR A 282 -15.19 -12.25 -15.98
CA THR A 282 -15.84 -11.95 -17.28
C THR A 282 -14.84 -11.67 -18.41
N GLY A 283 -13.61 -11.20 -18.08
CA GLY A 283 -12.64 -10.69 -19.05
C GLY A 283 -12.89 -9.24 -19.46
N THR A 284 -13.93 -8.59 -18.94
CA THR A 284 -14.28 -7.20 -19.26
C THR A 284 -14.03 -6.31 -18.04
N TYR A 285 -13.23 -5.25 -18.21
CA TYR A 285 -12.96 -4.29 -17.16
C TYR A 285 -13.93 -3.11 -17.24
N GLU A 286 -14.68 -2.89 -16.17
CA GLU A 286 -15.64 -1.79 -16.07
C GLU A 286 -15.41 -1.00 -14.78
N ALA A 287 -14.79 0.20 -14.92
CA ALA A 287 -14.66 1.13 -13.79
C ALA A 287 -16.04 1.65 -13.34
N ARG A 288 -16.21 1.79 -12.02
CA ARG A 288 -17.47 2.24 -11.39
C ARG A 288 -17.20 3.26 -10.30
N PRO A 289 -18.21 4.09 -9.93
CA PRO A 289 -18.13 4.86 -8.69
C PRO A 289 -17.89 3.93 -7.49
N SER A 290 -17.10 4.37 -6.54
CA SER A 290 -16.83 3.61 -5.32
C SER A 290 -18.06 3.56 -4.42
N LEU A 291 -18.23 2.41 -3.75
CA LEU A 291 -19.23 2.18 -2.70
C LEU A 291 -18.55 2.29 -1.34
N ALA A 292 -19.15 3.03 -0.41
CA ALA A 292 -18.63 3.14 0.95
C ALA A 292 -18.89 1.85 1.74
N THR A 293 -17.84 1.32 2.40
CA THR A 293 -17.87 0.09 3.20
C THR A 293 -17.10 0.26 4.52
N ILE A 294 -17.19 -0.73 5.41
CA ILE A 294 -16.40 -0.75 6.66
C ILE A 294 -14.91 -0.97 6.45
N SER A 295 -14.51 -1.53 5.30
CA SER A 295 -13.12 -1.70 4.88
C SER A 295 -12.71 -0.58 3.91
N ASN A 296 -12.85 0.66 4.36
CA ASN A 296 -12.86 1.87 3.54
C ASN A 296 -11.59 2.12 2.70
N ALA A 297 -10.43 1.57 3.07
CA ALA A 297 -9.21 1.68 2.26
C ALA A 297 -9.28 0.88 0.94
N MET A 298 -10.29 0.01 0.81
CA MET A 298 -10.61 -0.74 -0.40
C MET A 298 -11.78 -0.15 -1.20
N ASP A 299 -12.35 1.00 -0.80
CA ASP A 299 -13.43 1.69 -1.52
C ASP A 299 -12.89 2.36 -2.77
N VAL A 300 -12.55 1.55 -3.77
CA VAL A 300 -11.92 1.99 -5.02
C VAL A 300 -12.63 1.34 -6.21
N GLY A 301 -13.37 2.14 -6.94
CA GLY A 301 -14.11 1.69 -8.13
C GLY A 301 -13.30 1.74 -9.44
N ASN A 302 -12.10 2.35 -9.42
CA ASN A 302 -11.17 2.41 -10.56
C ASN A 302 -9.71 2.37 -10.08
N PRO A 303 -9.19 1.16 -9.77
CA PRO A 303 -7.86 0.99 -9.21
C PRO A 303 -6.75 1.36 -10.20
N SER A 304 -5.94 2.37 -9.83
CA SER A 304 -4.86 2.89 -10.70
C SER A 304 -3.80 1.82 -11.02
N ASN A 305 -3.45 0.96 -10.05
CA ASN A 305 -2.41 -0.04 -10.28
C ASN A 305 -2.88 -1.22 -11.14
N PHE A 306 -4.17 -1.31 -11.48
CA PHE A 306 -4.63 -2.31 -12.44
C PHE A 306 -3.97 -2.14 -13.81
N GLU A 307 -3.65 -0.89 -14.21
CA GLU A 307 -2.86 -0.60 -15.41
C GLU A 307 -1.47 -1.27 -15.37
N ARG A 308 -0.79 -1.25 -14.20
CA ARG A 308 0.48 -1.97 -14.01
C ARG A 308 0.33 -3.49 -14.05
N MET A 309 -0.74 -4.01 -13.45
CA MET A 309 -1.01 -5.45 -13.49
C MET A 309 -1.21 -5.92 -14.94
N LYS A 310 -1.99 -5.18 -15.73
CA LYS A 310 -2.17 -5.45 -17.16
C LYS A 310 -0.86 -5.43 -17.92
N ASP A 311 -0.03 -4.43 -17.68
CA ASP A 311 1.29 -4.30 -18.30
C ASP A 311 2.21 -5.48 -17.96
N LEU A 312 2.25 -5.95 -16.69
CA LEU A 312 3.03 -7.12 -16.24
C LEU A 312 2.66 -8.43 -16.95
N PHE A 313 1.43 -8.56 -17.40
CA PHE A 313 0.90 -9.75 -18.09
C PHE A 313 0.60 -9.52 -19.57
N HIS A 314 0.99 -8.33 -20.12
CA HIS A 314 0.75 -7.96 -21.52
C HIS A 314 -0.73 -8.08 -21.92
N ASP A 315 -1.64 -7.64 -21.05
CA ASP A 315 -3.11 -7.74 -21.20
C ASP A 315 -3.66 -9.18 -21.41
N ASP A 316 -2.88 -10.21 -21.09
CA ASP A 316 -3.25 -11.61 -21.26
C ASP A 316 -4.07 -12.09 -20.05
N ILE A 317 -5.39 -12.12 -20.20
CA ILE A 317 -6.34 -12.58 -19.15
C ILE A 317 -6.11 -14.03 -18.72
N VAL A 318 -5.59 -14.88 -19.59
CA VAL A 318 -5.31 -16.28 -19.25
C VAL A 318 -4.17 -16.36 -18.25
N LYS A 319 -3.12 -15.56 -18.45
CA LYS A 319 -2.01 -15.45 -17.48
C LYS A 319 -2.47 -14.88 -16.15
N PHE A 320 -3.39 -13.89 -16.15
CA PHE A 320 -4.02 -13.40 -14.93
C PHE A 320 -4.70 -14.53 -14.17
N ARG A 321 -5.64 -15.24 -14.81
CA ARG A 321 -6.42 -16.32 -14.22
C ARG A 321 -5.57 -17.49 -13.74
N ASN A 322 -4.44 -17.74 -14.38
CA ASN A 322 -3.50 -18.79 -13.96
C ASN A 322 -2.78 -18.48 -12.67
N LEU A 323 -2.71 -17.22 -12.23
CA LEU A 323 -1.97 -16.80 -11.04
C LEU A 323 -2.84 -16.10 -9.99
N ILE A 324 -3.96 -15.49 -10.39
CA ILE A 324 -4.79 -14.67 -9.52
C ILE A 324 -6.22 -15.20 -9.49
N SER A 325 -6.74 -15.45 -8.29
CA SER A 325 -8.15 -15.71 -8.03
C SER A 325 -8.79 -14.46 -7.41
N GLY A 326 -10.01 -14.10 -7.80
CA GLY A 326 -10.71 -12.92 -7.29
C GLY A 326 -11.93 -13.31 -6.47
N TYR A 327 -12.06 -12.73 -5.26
CA TYR A 327 -13.22 -12.88 -4.39
C TYR A 327 -13.66 -11.54 -3.83
N PHE A 328 -14.93 -11.39 -3.49
CA PHE A 328 -15.46 -10.18 -2.89
C PHE A 328 -16.55 -10.49 -1.86
N PHE A 329 -16.65 -9.64 -0.85
CA PHE A 329 -17.48 -9.88 0.32
C PHE A 329 -18.20 -8.62 0.78
N SER A 330 -19.37 -8.81 1.38
CA SER A 330 -20.17 -7.74 1.99
C SER A 330 -19.66 -7.35 3.38
N ASP A 331 -20.17 -6.22 3.89
CA ASP A 331 -19.91 -5.77 5.26
C ASP A 331 -20.42 -6.75 6.30
N GLU A 332 -21.53 -7.43 6.04
CA GLU A 332 -22.13 -8.44 6.92
C GLU A 332 -21.23 -9.67 7.05
N GLU A 333 -20.73 -10.19 5.94
CA GLU A 333 -19.77 -11.30 5.92
C GLU A 333 -18.46 -10.91 6.61
N THR A 334 -18.00 -9.70 6.39
CA THR A 334 -16.78 -9.16 7.01
C THR A 334 -16.92 -9.10 8.54
N LYS A 335 -18.01 -8.53 9.07
CA LYS A 335 -18.30 -8.48 10.52
C LYS A 335 -18.43 -9.86 11.14
N ALA A 336 -19.19 -10.74 10.48
CA ALA A 336 -19.36 -12.13 10.94
C ALA A 336 -18.01 -12.86 11.03
N THR A 337 -17.09 -12.58 10.09
CA THR A 337 -15.75 -13.17 10.07
C THR A 337 -14.87 -12.65 11.20
N ILE A 338 -14.87 -11.32 11.47
CA ILE A 338 -14.15 -10.75 12.62
C ILE A 338 -14.60 -11.44 13.91
N GLN A 339 -15.92 -11.55 14.10
CA GLN A 339 -16.49 -12.21 15.28
C GLN A 339 -16.08 -13.68 15.37
N LYS A 340 -16.25 -14.43 14.30
CA LYS A 340 -15.97 -15.87 14.26
C LYS A 340 -14.51 -16.18 14.56
N VAL A 341 -13.57 -15.49 13.85
CA VAL A 341 -12.12 -15.72 14.03
C VAL A 341 -11.73 -15.38 15.47
N TYR A 342 -12.21 -14.26 16.01
CA TYR A 342 -11.93 -13.91 17.39
C TYR A 342 -12.44 -14.95 18.40
N GLN A 343 -13.67 -15.46 18.21
CA GLN A 343 -14.24 -16.47 19.10
C GLN A 343 -13.52 -17.82 19.03
N GLU A 344 -13.10 -18.22 17.85
CA GLU A 344 -12.48 -19.55 17.63
C GLU A 344 -10.98 -19.57 17.98
N THR A 345 -10.27 -18.46 17.79
CA THR A 345 -8.80 -18.41 17.83
C THR A 345 -8.23 -17.38 18.80
N GLY A 346 -9.04 -16.40 19.21
CA GLY A 346 -8.56 -15.22 19.93
C GLY A 346 -7.84 -14.19 19.05
N TYR A 347 -7.64 -14.47 17.75
CA TYR A 347 -7.00 -13.54 16.82
C TYR A 347 -7.96 -12.44 16.38
N LEU A 348 -7.49 -11.19 16.40
CA LEU A 348 -8.30 -10.02 16.08
C LEU A 348 -7.93 -9.50 14.69
N LEU A 349 -8.89 -9.56 13.78
CA LEU A 349 -8.76 -9.03 12.42
C LEU A 349 -9.26 -7.60 12.32
N ASP A 350 -8.60 -6.77 11.51
CA ASP A 350 -9.21 -5.54 11.01
C ASP A 350 -10.23 -5.86 9.88
N PRO A 351 -11.11 -4.93 9.47
CA PRO A 351 -12.05 -5.20 8.39
C PRO A 351 -11.41 -5.61 7.06
N HIS A 352 -10.21 -5.12 6.74
CA HIS A 352 -9.50 -5.48 5.51
C HIS A 352 -8.89 -6.88 5.62
N GLY A 353 -8.28 -7.19 6.75
CA GLY A 353 -7.77 -8.53 7.07
C GLY A 353 -8.89 -9.57 7.07
N ALA A 354 -10.08 -9.22 7.55
CA ALA A 354 -11.24 -10.11 7.51
C ALA A 354 -11.68 -10.44 6.07
N VAL A 355 -11.67 -9.46 5.17
CA VAL A 355 -11.92 -9.70 3.73
C VAL A 355 -10.84 -10.61 3.13
N ALA A 356 -9.56 -10.37 3.48
CA ALA A 356 -8.48 -11.23 3.01
C ALA A 356 -8.58 -12.66 3.57
N TYR A 357 -8.98 -12.81 4.84
CA TYR A 357 -9.21 -14.10 5.49
C TYR A 357 -10.34 -14.88 4.80
N LEU A 358 -11.45 -14.21 4.46
CA LEU A 358 -12.57 -14.81 3.72
C LEU A 358 -12.11 -15.34 2.37
N GLY A 359 -11.44 -14.51 1.57
CA GLY A 359 -10.93 -14.91 0.26
C GLY A 359 -9.95 -16.07 0.36
N LEU A 360 -9.05 -16.05 1.35
CA LEU A 360 -8.11 -17.14 1.59
C LEU A 360 -8.82 -18.44 1.99
N SER A 361 -9.74 -18.36 2.93
CA SER A 361 -10.49 -19.52 3.43
C SER A 361 -11.32 -20.18 2.34
N GLN A 362 -11.94 -19.35 1.49
CA GLN A 362 -12.70 -19.85 0.35
C GLN A 362 -11.79 -20.56 -0.65
N TYR A 363 -10.65 -19.93 -1.02
CA TYR A 363 -9.71 -20.53 -1.96
C TYR A 363 -9.14 -21.86 -1.43
N LEU A 364 -8.72 -21.92 -0.17
CA LEU A 364 -8.18 -23.15 0.43
C LEU A 364 -9.25 -24.25 0.52
N GLY A 365 -10.51 -23.91 0.77
CA GLY A 365 -11.63 -24.85 0.76
C GLY A 365 -11.91 -25.44 -0.62
N GLU A 366 -11.72 -24.67 -1.68
CA GLU A 366 -11.89 -25.11 -3.08
C GLU A 366 -10.69 -25.93 -3.58
N HIS A 367 -9.50 -25.79 -2.93
CA HIS A 367 -8.24 -26.39 -3.33
C HIS A 367 -7.59 -27.14 -2.17
N PRO A 368 -8.04 -28.36 -1.83
CA PRO A 368 -7.57 -29.12 -0.68
C PRO A 368 -6.19 -29.77 -0.93
N GLU A 369 -5.22 -29.00 -1.40
CA GLU A 369 -3.82 -29.41 -1.60
C GLU A 369 -2.97 -29.11 -0.34
N ASN A 370 -1.67 -29.46 -0.39
CA ASN A 370 -0.73 -29.11 0.68
C ASN A 370 -0.29 -27.64 0.56
N LEU A 371 -1.16 -26.73 0.99
CA LEU A 371 -0.98 -25.28 0.89
C LEU A 371 -0.78 -24.64 2.27
N SER A 372 -0.01 -23.56 2.31
CA SER A 372 0.00 -22.59 3.40
C SER A 372 -0.57 -21.27 2.89
N GLY A 373 -1.60 -20.78 3.54
CA GLY A 373 -2.23 -19.51 3.21
C GLY A 373 -1.70 -18.37 4.08
N ILE A 374 -1.33 -17.27 3.45
CA ILE A 374 -0.90 -16.05 4.13
C ILE A 374 -1.84 -14.92 3.73
N LEU A 375 -2.57 -14.38 4.69
CA LEU A 375 -3.28 -13.12 4.48
C LEU A 375 -2.40 -11.93 4.88
N LEU A 376 -2.55 -10.81 4.18
CA LEU A 376 -1.88 -9.57 4.57
C LEU A 376 -2.79 -8.80 5.54
N GLU A 377 -2.37 -8.67 6.79
CA GLU A 377 -3.04 -7.83 7.78
C GLU A 377 -2.49 -6.40 7.66
N THR A 378 -3.27 -5.52 7.05
CA THR A 378 -2.77 -4.26 6.52
C THR A 378 -2.85 -3.08 7.47
N ALA A 379 -3.65 -3.19 8.55
CA ALA A 379 -3.77 -2.17 9.57
C ALA A 379 -4.07 -2.81 10.94
N HIS A 380 -3.65 -2.15 12.01
CA HIS A 380 -4.00 -2.59 13.36
C HIS A 380 -5.49 -2.44 13.61
N PRO A 381 -6.19 -3.44 14.18
CA PRO A 381 -7.64 -3.41 14.41
C PRO A 381 -8.14 -2.17 15.18
N ALA A 382 -7.35 -1.64 16.11
CA ALA A 382 -7.70 -0.44 16.87
C ALA A 382 -7.87 0.85 16.01
N LYS A 383 -7.45 0.85 14.74
CA LYS A 383 -7.74 1.95 13.80
C LYS A 383 -9.18 1.95 13.32
N PHE A 384 -9.88 0.82 13.48
CA PHE A 384 -11.27 0.57 13.13
C PHE A 384 -12.07 0.16 14.34
N ILE A 385 -11.75 0.74 15.51
CA ILE A 385 -12.21 0.32 16.82
C ILE A 385 -13.74 0.18 16.91
N GLU A 386 -14.50 1.13 16.36
CA GLU A 386 -15.97 1.10 16.39
C GLU A 386 -16.53 -0.14 15.70
N THR A 387 -16.00 -0.48 14.52
CA THR A 387 -16.42 -1.66 13.76
C THR A 387 -15.99 -2.95 14.43
N VAL A 388 -14.74 -3.01 14.91
CA VAL A 388 -14.18 -4.22 15.50
C VAL A 388 -14.88 -4.54 16.83
N GLU A 389 -15.01 -3.56 17.75
CA GLU A 389 -15.69 -3.75 19.03
C GLU A 389 -17.17 -4.13 18.86
N ALA A 390 -17.84 -3.49 17.91
CA ALA A 390 -19.23 -3.84 17.58
C ALA A 390 -19.35 -5.28 17.05
N SER A 391 -18.36 -5.77 16.31
CA SER A 391 -18.37 -7.12 15.77
C SER A 391 -18.11 -8.20 16.82
N ILE A 392 -17.17 -7.96 17.74
CA ILE A 392 -16.80 -8.94 18.78
C ILE A 392 -17.58 -8.80 20.09
N ALA A 393 -18.38 -7.74 20.23
CA ALA A 393 -19.10 -7.36 21.46
C ALA A 393 -18.17 -7.23 22.70
N ALA A 394 -16.94 -6.75 22.50
CA ALA A 394 -15.95 -6.54 23.55
C ALA A 394 -15.08 -5.33 23.24
N GLN A 395 -14.50 -4.73 24.29
CA GLN A 395 -13.52 -3.65 24.12
C GLN A 395 -12.15 -4.20 23.77
N ILE A 396 -11.41 -3.44 22.94
CA ILE A 396 -10.02 -3.76 22.57
C ILE A 396 -9.05 -2.71 23.11
N GLU A 397 -7.83 -3.13 23.37
CA GLU A 397 -6.77 -2.23 23.80
C GLU A 397 -6.31 -1.34 22.64
N ILE A 398 -6.18 -0.03 22.89
CA ILE A 398 -5.61 0.92 21.94
C ILE A 398 -4.10 1.01 22.18
N PRO A 399 -3.25 0.62 21.20
CA PRO A 399 -1.82 0.71 21.37
C PRO A 399 -1.35 2.12 21.73
N GLU A 400 -0.28 2.21 22.54
CA GLU A 400 0.27 3.49 22.98
C GLU A 400 0.65 4.39 21.80
N LYS A 401 1.24 3.83 20.75
CA LYS A 401 1.56 4.56 19.50
C LYS A 401 0.33 5.28 18.92
N LEU A 402 -0.86 4.69 19.03
CA LEU A 402 -2.10 5.28 18.49
C LEU A 402 -2.72 6.26 19.45
N SER A 403 -2.79 5.91 20.76
CA SER A 403 -3.36 6.75 21.81
C SER A 403 -2.57 8.06 22.00
N ALA A 404 -1.26 8.06 21.74
CA ALA A 404 -0.43 9.25 21.78
C ALA A 404 -0.86 10.34 20.78
N PHE A 405 -1.41 9.96 19.61
CA PHE A 405 -1.96 10.92 18.65
C PHE A 405 -3.27 11.55 19.14
N GLY A 406 -4.08 10.80 19.87
CA GLY A 406 -5.36 11.30 20.40
C GLY A 406 -5.21 12.53 21.31
N LYS A 407 -4.08 12.66 22.01
CA LYS A 407 -3.76 13.76 22.94
C LYS A 407 -3.27 15.04 22.25
N LYS A 408 -2.91 14.97 20.96
CA LYS A 408 -2.36 16.11 20.21
C LYS A 408 -3.48 16.98 19.62
N GLU A 409 -3.19 18.25 19.37
CA GLU A 409 -4.14 19.17 18.75
C GLU A 409 -4.16 19.00 17.22
N LYS A 410 -5.34 19.06 16.62
CA LYS A 410 -5.54 19.05 15.17
C LYS A 410 -5.02 20.36 14.57
N THR A 411 -4.14 20.24 13.59
CA THR A 411 -3.67 21.36 12.77
C THR A 411 -4.02 21.09 11.31
N ALA A 412 -5.15 21.58 10.83
CA ALA A 412 -5.59 21.43 9.45
C ALA A 412 -6.20 22.74 8.94
N VAL A 413 -6.06 23.00 7.65
CA VAL A 413 -6.68 24.14 6.99
C VAL A 413 -7.88 23.66 6.20
N LEU A 414 -9.03 24.29 6.42
CA LEU A 414 -10.29 23.93 5.75
C LEU A 414 -10.39 24.60 4.37
N PHE A 415 -10.72 23.81 3.36
CA PHE A 415 -10.94 24.27 1.99
C PHE A 415 -12.26 23.73 1.43
N PRO A 416 -13.00 24.56 0.66
CA PRO A 416 -14.01 24.02 -0.26
C PRO A 416 -13.34 23.21 -1.38
N VAL A 417 -14.13 22.50 -2.17
CA VAL A 417 -13.65 21.85 -3.42
C VAL A 417 -13.39 22.93 -4.47
N ASP A 418 -12.27 23.65 -4.33
CA ASP A 418 -11.87 24.78 -5.15
C ASP A 418 -10.38 24.69 -5.49
N PHE A 419 -10.09 24.36 -6.73
CA PHE A 419 -8.73 24.18 -7.22
C PHE A 419 -7.87 25.45 -7.04
N GLN A 420 -8.39 26.63 -7.33
CA GLN A 420 -7.60 27.87 -7.28
C GLN A 420 -7.17 28.20 -5.85
N LYS A 421 -8.09 28.07 -4.88
CA LYS A 421 -7.77 28.32 -3.46
C LYS A 421 -6.72 27.36 -2.93
N VAL A 422 -6.84 26.07 -3.28
CA VAL A 422 -5.86 25.06 -2.88
C VAL A 422 -4.51 25.30 -3.55
N LYS A 423 -4.50 25.61 -4.88
CA LYS A 423 -3.30 25.96 -5.64
C LYS A 423 -2.55 27.15 -5.02
N GLU A 424 -3.26 28.24 -4.73
CA GLU A 424 -2.66 29.44 -4.12
C GLU A 424 -2.01 29.12 -2.76
N PHE A 425 -2.65 28.30 -1.93
CA PHE A 425 -2.09 27.88 -0.66
C PHE A 425 -0.82 27.02 -0.82
N ILE A 426 -0.81 26.13 -1.79
CA ILE A 426 0.36 25.24 -2.05
C ILE A 426 1.52 26.04 -2.63
N LYS A 427 1.23 27.08 -3.42
CA LYS A 427 2.21 27.91 -4.09
C LYS A 427 3.03 28.78 -3.14
N ASN A 428 2.40 29.26 -2.08
CA ASN A 428 3.01 30.10 -1.03
C ASN A 428 3.66 29.23 0.08
#